data_28b5b035d90ed3034b876227f386203b
#
_entry.id   28b5b035d90ed3034b876227f386203b
#
_cell.length_a   1.000
_cell.length_b   1.000
_cell.length_c   1.000
_cell.angle_alpha   90.00
_cell.angle_beta   90.00
_cell.angle_gamma   90.00
#
_symmetry.space_group_name_H-M   'P 1'
#
loop_
_entity.id
_entity.type
_entity.pdbx_description
1 polymer ?
#
loop_
_entity_poly.entity_id
_entity_poly.type
_entity_poly.pdbx_seq_one_letter_code
_entity_poly.pdbx_strand_id
1 'polypeptide(L)'
;MFKEMNVYKKILIAIIVVLLLILLATFAFPKKVVSLVSKLSAHREKVLTLEKLYSRNLTSDMRVYYRDGNIYYHKDGTLVMTKMSDEDVLRRDFEAKNANVLFKDKYIYATDAPNGVVNILSYDDLKDVKSFNYDEEISFIDEKNARFTAWLSDGFNETLRTYDDEFTERFRYKATNPILTYNVDKDFKTMQIASFDPFSSEIKASLYKEINRKGENKLLYKFNGEVIAFIGELKGMKLVATNKGIYYMQESSIVFKKEYNTLKDIVISSGKVYLLCDDKLMVLNDKAEVLEEHSFNQNVRSLLKYKDDFIVYSEREVYIPSKDKYYMKDLQEDIRNIFLSKDSIAIVSDENITIYSINIK
;
A
#
# COMPACT_ATOMS: atom_id res chain seq x y z
N MET A 1 -36.09 53.31 13.24
CA MET A 1 -35.79 52.94 11.86
C MET A 1 -35.94 51.45 11.52
N PHE A 2 -35.88 50.51 12.45
CA PHE A 2 -36.03 49.07 12.20
C PHE A 2 -37.42 48.48 12.36
N LYS A 3 -38.41 49.27 12.88
CA LYS A 3 -39.73 48.73 13.23
C LYS A 3 -40.71 48.58 12.06
N GLU A 4 -40.47 49.26 10.94
CA GLU A 4 -41.38 49.22 9.76
C GLU A 4 -40.83 48.48 8.54
N MET A 5 -39.72 47.81 8.66
CA MET A 5 -39.15 47.03 7.53
C MET A 5 -39.84 45.67 7.38
N ASN A 6 -40.26 45.37 6.15
CA ASN A 6 -40.76 44.06 5.74
C ASN A 6 -39.79 42.93 6.15
N VAL A 7 -40.33 41.81 6.58
CA VAL A 7 -39.57 40.65 7.07
C VAL A 7 -38.46 40.22 6.11
N TYR A 8 -38.71 40.27 4.80
CA TYR A 8 -37.70 39.96 3.78
C TYR A 8 -36.51 40.92 3.79
N LYS A 9 -36.73 42.22 4.00
CA LYS A 9 -35.62 43.19 4.13
C LYS A 9 -34.78 42.97 5.39
N LYS A 10 -35.41 42.55 6.48
CA LYS A 10 -34.69 42.21 7.73
C LYS A 10 -33.81 40.97 7.55
N ILE A 11 -34.34 39.94 6.87
CA ILE A 11 -33.59 38.71 6.52
C ILE A 11 -32.41 39.04 5.58
N LEU A 12 -32.64 39.85 4.56
CA LEU A 12 -31.61 40.26 3.61
C LEU A 12 -30.47 41.02 4.28
N ILE A 13 -30.79 41.95 5.17
CA ILE A 13 -29.81 42.72 5.95
C ILE A 13 -29.02 41.77 6.87
N ALA A 14 -29.69 40.83 7.55
CA ALA A 14 -29.04 39.85 8.40
C ALA A 14 -28.06 38.98 7.61
N ILE A 15 -28.43 38.53 6.41
CA ILE A 15 -27.56 37.76 5.50
C ILE A 15 -26.33 38.60 5.08
N ILE A 16 -26.53 39.87 4.71
CA ILE A 16 -25.44 40.79 4.31
C ILE A 16 -24.47 41.01 5.49
N VAL A 17 -25.01 41.22 6.69
CA VAL A 17 -24.16 41.40 7.89
C VAL A 17 -23.36 40.14 8.21
N VAL A 18 -23.96 38.94 8.09
CA VAL A 18 -23.25 37.67 8.27
C VAL A 18 -22.16 37.48 7.22
N LEU A 19 -22.43 37.78 5.95
CA LEU A 19 -21.43 37.72 4.89
C LEU A 19 -20.26 38.70 5.12
N LEU A 20 -20.55 39.92 5.57
CA LEU A 20 -19.52 40.90 5.94
C LEU A 20 -18.69 40.45 7.13
N LEU A 21 -19.28 39.83 8.15
CA LEU A 21 -18.57 39.27 9.29
C LEU A 21 -17.66 38.09 8.87
N ILE A 22 -18.13 37.24 7.97
CA ILE A 22 -17.30 36.15 7.39
C ILE A 22 -16.16 36.74 6.62
N LEU A 23 -16.39 37.76 5.79
CA LEU A 23 -15.34 38.43 5.02
C LEU A 23 -14.27 39.07 5.93
N LEU A 24 -14.69 39.79 6.97
CA LEU A 24 -13.79 40.37 7.97
C LEU A 24 -13.00 39.30 8.74
N ALA A 25 -13.63 38.18 9.08
CA ALA A 25 -12.97 37.06 9.75
C ALA A 25 -11.93 36.38 8.86
N THR A 26 -12.16 36.30 7.51
CA THR A 26 -11.17 35.75 6.56
C THR A 26 -9.93 36.63 6.46
N PHE A 27 -10.08 37.92 6.53
CA PHE A 27 -8.95 38.87 6.52
C PHE A 27 -8.19 38.91 7.85
N ALA A 28 -8.90 38.91 8.98
CA ALA A 28 -8.30 39.01 10.30
C ALA A 28 -7.64 37.68 10.78
N PHE A 29 -8.21 36.54 10.42
CA PHE A 29 -7.79 35.23 10.92
C PHE A 29 -7.78 34.15 9.81
N PRO A 30 -6.98 34.30 8.73
CA PRO A 30 -7.06 33.41 7.58
C PRO A 30 -6.82 31.94 7.94
N LYS A 31 -5.87 31.64 8.83
CA LYS A 31 -5.58 30.27 9.26
C LYS A 31 -6.73 29.62 10.06
N LYS A 32 -7.43 30.41 10.89
CA LYS A 32 -8.59 29.89 11.66
C LYS A 32 -9.81 29.67 10.80
N VAL A 33 -10.05 30.55 9.84
CA VAL A 33 -11.19 30.41 8.88
C VAL A 33 -10.96 29.22 7.96
N VAL A 34 -9.74 29.06 7.40
CA VAL A 34 -9.40 27.88 6.61
C VAL A 34 -9.56 26.59 7.42
N SER A 35 -9.14 26.58 8.69
CA SER A 35 -9.35 25.44 9.60
C SER A 35 -10.84 25.18 9.89
N LEU A 36 -11.66 26.22 9.99
CA LEU A 36 -13.10 26.09 10.25
C LEU A 36 -13.85 25.62 8.99
N VAL A 37 -13.50 26.17 7.82
CA VAL A 37 -14.04 25.74 6.52
C VAL A 37 -13.62 24.30 6.21
N SER A 38 -12.37 23.93 6.49
CA SER A 38 -11.91 22.55 6.33
C SER A 38 -12.62 21.58 7.28
N LYS A 39 -12.93 22.01 8.50
CA LYS A 39 -13.75 21.22 9.46
C LYS A 39 -15.21 21.10 9.00
N LEU A 40 -15.79 22.14 8.43
CA LEU A 40 -17.17 22.13 7.89
C LEU A 40 -17.25 21.35 6.57
N SER A 41 -16.24 21.40 5.71
CA SER A 41 -16.19 20.59 4.50
C SER A 41 -15.90 19.10 4.77
N ALA A 42 -15.20 18.80 5.88
CA ALA A 42 -14.98 17.43 6.34
C ALA A 42 -16.25 16.73 6.84
N HIS A 43 -17.36 17.46 6.98
CA HIS A 43 -18.66 16.92 7.43
C HIS A 43 -19.58 16.49 6.28
N ARG A 44 -19.16 16.60 5.01
CA ARG A 44 -19.92 15.98 3.92
C ARG A 44 -19.70 14.46 4.01
N GLU A 45 -20.78 13.74 4.18
CA GLU A 45 -20.77 12.29 4.10
C GLU A 45 -20.25 11.90 2.71
N LYS A 46 -19.13 11.17 2.68
CA LYS A 46 -18.57 10.63 1.44
C LYS A 46 -19.40 9.42 1.03
N VAL A 47 -19.94 9.42 -0.14
CA VAL A 47 -20.70 8.28 -0.69
C VAL A 47 -19.88 7.62 -1.78
N LEU A 48 -19.54 6.34 -1.56
CA LEU A 48 -18.90 5.51 -2.57
C LEU A 48 -19.96 5.01 -3.57
N THR A 49 -19.79 5.38 -4.81
CA THR A 49 -20.57 4.81 -5.91
C THR A 49 -19.63 4.10 -6.86
N LEU A 50 -19.89 2.81 -7.11
CA LEU A 50 -19.22 1.99 -8.10
C LEU A 50 -20.17 1.74 -9.27
N GLU A 51 -19.80 2.23 -10.46
CA GLU A 51 -20.55 2.01 -11.68
C GLU A 51 -19.76 1.07 -12.59
N LYS A 52 -20.37 -0.06 -12.98
CA LYS A 52 -19.73 -1.08 -13.78
C LYS A 52 -19.41 -0.55 -15.18
N LEU A 53 -18.12 -0.60 -15.54
CA LEU A 53 -17.64 -0.20 -16.86
C LEU A 53 -17.42 -1.39 -17.77
N TYR A 54 -16.88 -2.50 -17.22
CA TYR A 54 -16.47 -3.65 -18.00
C TYR A 54 -16.40 -4.91 -17.13
N SER A 55 -16.55 -6.08 -17.73
CA SER A 55 -16.34 -7.37 -17.07
C SER A 55 -15.83 -8.40 -18.06
N ARG A 56 -14.88 -9.21 -17.64
CA ARG A 56 -14.31 -10.32 -18.43
C ARG A 56 -14.21 -11.56 -17.57
N ASN A 57 -14.56 -12.72 -18.15
CA ASN A 57 -14.39 -14.01 -17.51
C ASN A 57 -12.89 -14.37 -17.43
N LEU A 58 -12.51 -14.94 -16.30
CA LEU A 58 -11.18 -15.46 -16.03
C LEU A 58 -11.21 -16.97 -15.94
N THR A 59 -10.08 -17.60 -16.19
CA THR A 59 -9.84 -19.00 -15.83
C THR A 59 -8.95 -19.04 -14.59
N SER A 60 -9.07 -20.08 -13.79
CA SER A 60 -8.40 -20.21 -12.49
C SER A 60 -6.87 -20.13 -12.54
N ASP A 61 -6.30 -20.42 -13.72
CA ASP A 61 -4.86 -20.39 -14.02
C ASP A 61 -4.36 -19.00 -14.49
N MET A 62 -5.27 -18.05 -14.74
CA MET A 62 -4.89 -16.68 -15.14
C MET A 62 -4.42 -15.86 -13.96
N ARG A 63 -3.24 -15.25 -14.12
CA ARG A 63 -2.80 -14.12 -13.26
C ARG A 63 -3.16 -12.82 -13.95
N VAL A 64 -3.89 -11.99 -13.25
CA VAL A 64 -4.45 -10.75 -13.80
C VAL A 64 -3.93 -9.55 -13.04
N TYR A 65 -3.76 -8.44 -13.74
CA TYR A 65 -3.46 -7.13 -13.19
C TYR A 65 -4.18 -6.05 -13.99
N TYR A 66 -4.58 -4.99 -13.33
CA TYR A 66 -5.23 -3.84 -13.96
C TYR A 66 -4.46 -2.57 -13.69
N ARG A 67 -4.19 -1.80 -14.75
CA ARG A 67 -3.47 -0.53 -14.65
C ARG A 67 -3.85 0.41 -15.81
N ASP A 68 -4.18 1.66 -15.49
CA ASP A 68 -4.38 2.75 -16.46
C ASP A 68 -5.32 2.39 -17.62
N GLY A 69 -6.41 1.68 -17.31
CA GLY A 69 -7.41 1.26 -18.30
C GLY A 69 -7.05 0.01 -19.10
N ASN A 70 -5.88 -0.57 -18.85
CA ASN A 70 -5.43 -1.81 -19.49
C ASN A 70 -5.51 -2.98 -18.53
N ILE A 71 -5.84 -4.14 -19.06
CA ILE A 71 -5.83 -5.43 -18.36
C ILE A 71 -4.63 -6.22 -18.86
N TYR A 72 -3.78 -6.64 -17.94
CA TYR A 72 -2.66 -7.52 -18.20
C TYR A 72 -2.99 -8.89 -17.64
N TYR A 73 -2.77 -9.93 -18.42
CA TYR A 73 -2.93 -11.29 -17.92
C TYR A 73 -1.82 -12.20 -18.44
N HIS A 74 -1.45 -13.13 -17.60
CA HIS A 74 -0.49 -14.18 -17.94
C HIS A 74 -1.15 -15.54 -17.84
N LYS A 75 -0.99 -16.34 -18.90
CA LYS A 75 -1.47 -17.71 -18.97
C LYS A 75 -0.57 -18.52 -19.92
N ASP A 76 -0.23 -19.74 -19.53
CA ASP A 76 0.48 -20.72 -20.36
C ASP A 76 1.76 -20.16 -21.03
N GLY A 77 2.55 -19.38 -20.27
CA GLY A 77 3.80 -18.78 -20.78
C GLY A 77 3.59 -17.58 -21.70
N THR A 78 2.36 -17.08 -21.83
CA THR A 78 2.03 -15.90 -22.63
C THR A 78 1.54 -14.77 -21.74
N LEU A 79 2.15 -13.60 -21.90
CA LEU A 79 1.71 -12.34 -21.30
C LEU A 79 0.97 -11.50 -22.36
N VAL A 80 -0.22 -11.06 -22.03
CA VAL A 80 -1.07 -10.26 -22.93
C VAL A 80 -1.49 -8.97 -22.24
N MET A 81 -1.52 -7.87 -22.98
CA MET A 81 -2.17 -6.63 -22.62
C MET A 81 -3.40 -6.45 -23.51
N THR A 82 -4.56 -6.26 -22.90
CA THR A 82 -5.81 -5.99 -23.59
C THR A 82 -6.47 -4.73 -23.03
N LYS A 83 -7.28 -4.06 -23.85
CA LYS A 83 -8.15 -2.97 -23.41
C LYS A 83 -9.50 -3.51 -22.93
N MET A 84 -10.31 -2.63 -22.37
CA MET A 84 -11.71 -2.93 -22.01
C MET A 84 -12.62 -3.24 -23.23
N SER A 85 -12.07 -3.25 -24.45
CA SER A 85 -12.75 -3.66 -25.71
C SER A 85 -12.52 -5.12 -26.09
N ASP A 86 -11.85 -5.90 -25.25
CA ASP A 86 -11.43 -7.30 -25.51
C ASP A 86 -10.42 -7.48 -26.66
N GLU A 87 -9.90 -6.38 -27.21
CA GLU A 87 -8.84 -6.46 -28.20
C GLU A 87 -7.48 -6.65 -27.55
N ASP A 88 -6.75 -7.70 -27.94
CA ASP A 88 -5.36 -7.90 -27.57
C ASP A 88 -4.52 -6.85 -28.29
N VAL A 89 -3.89 -5.97 -27.51
CA VAL A 89 -3.08 -4.86 -28.04
C VAL A 89 -1.63 -5.28 -28.14
N LEU A 90 -1.14 -5.98 -27.12
CA LEU A 90 0.24 -6.48 -27.06
C LEU A 90 0.26 -7.91 -26.55
N ARG A 91 1.20 -8.68 -27.08
CA ARG A 91 1.43 -10.07 -26.69
C ARG A 91 2.92 -10.35 -26.60
N ARG A 92 3.30 -11.11 -25.58
CA ARG A 92 4.65 -11.62 -25.41
C ARG A 92 4.62 -13.08 -24.96
N ASP A 93 5.27 -13.92 -25.71
CA ASP A 93 5.48 -15.33 -25.36
C ASP A 93 6.85 -15.49 -24.69
N PHE A 94 6.92 -16.28 -23.63
CA PHE A 94 8.15 -16.61 -22.93
C PHE A 94 8.65 -17.99 -23.37
N GLU A 95 9.97 -18.14 -23.54
CA GLU A 95 10.60 -19.43 -23.87
C GLU A 95 10.36 -20.44 -22.72
N ALA A 96 10.47 -20.00 -21.47
CA ALA A 96 10.17 -20.82 -20.30
C ALA A 96 8.65 -20.89 -20.09
N LYS A 97 8.02 -22.01 -20.42
CA LYS A 97 6.57 -22.24 -20.21
C LYS A 97 6.13 -22.04 -18.75
N ASN A 98 7.05 -22.23 -17.82
CA ASN A 98 6.82 -22.07 -16.37
C ASN A 98 7.28 -20.70 -15.85
N ALA A 99 7.48 -19.71 -16.72
CA ALA A 99 7.82 -18.37 -16.29
C ALA A 99 6.75 -17.85 -15.31
N ASN A 100 7.20 -17.44 -14.13
CA ASN A 100 6.33 -16.82 -13.14
C ASN A 100 6.26 -15.31 -13.41
N VAL A 101 5.09 -14.78 -13.69
CA VAL A 101 4.89 -13.34 -13.94
C VAL A 101 4.34 -12.67 -12.70
N LEU A 102 5.04 -11.63 -12.24
CA LEU A 102 4.67 -10.81 -11.10
C LEU A 102 4.41 -9.37 -11.59
N PHE A 103 3.22 -8.89 -11.33
CA PHE A 103 2.86 -7.50 -11.61
C PHE A 103 3.14 -6.65 -10.38
N LYS A 104 3.93 -5.58 -10.55
CA LYS A 104 4.28 -4.62 -9.51
C LYS A 104 3.99 -3.19 -9.98
N ASP A 105 4.20 -2.20 -9.12
CA ASP A 105 3.79 -0.83 -9.42
C ASP A 105 4.50 -0.22 -10.63
N LYS A 106 5.79 -0.47 -10.81
CA LYS A 106 6.58 0.14 -11.87
C LYS A 106 6.79 -0.78 -13.07
N TYR A 107 7.00 -2.08 -12.83
CA TYR A 107 7.41 -3.05 -13.84
C TYR A 107 6.65 -4.38 -13.71
N ILE A 108 6.72 -5.14 -14.78
CA ILE A 108 6.34 -6.55 -14.80
C ILE A 108 7.62 -7.38 -14.68
N TYR A 109 7.64 -8.38 -13.81
CA TYR A 109 8.78 -9.27 -13.60
C TYR A 109 8.43 -10.67 -14.08
N ALA A 110 9.12 -11.14 -15.12
CA ALA A 110 9.01 -12.51 -15.58
C ALA A 110 10.23 -13.29 -15.08
N THR A 111 10.00 -14.31 -14.24
CA THR A 111 11.07 -15.03 -13.57
C THR A 111 11.09 -16.50 -13.97
N ASP A 112 12.28 -17.01 -14.25
CA ASP A 112 12.60 -18.43 -14.21
C ASP A 112 13.36 -18.68 -12.89
N ALA A 113 12.59 -18.92 -11.84
CA ALA A 113 13.10 -18.89 -10.47
C ALA A 113 14.21 -19.93 -10.22
N PRO A 114 14.07 -21.21 -10.65
CA PRO A 114 15.13 -22.21 -10.44
C PRO A 114 16.44 -21.89 -11.17
N ASN A 115 16.34 -21.21 -12.31
CA ASN A 115 17.51 -20.85 -13.13
C ASN A 115 18.06 -19.45 -12.81
N GLY A 116 17.52 -18.77 -11.80
CA GLY A 116 17.99 -17.46 -11.35
C GLY A 116 17.74 -16.32 -12.35
N VAL A 117 16.85 -16.49 -13.33
CA VAL A 117 16.62 -15.49 -14.39
C VAL A 117 15.45 -14.57 -14.04
N VAL A 118 15.66 -13.26 -14.19
CA VAL A 118 14.61 -12.24 -14.10
C VAL A 118 14.65 -11.35 -15.32
N ASN A 119 13.55 -11.27 -16.04
CA ASN A 119 13.31 -10.27 -17.08
C ASN A 119 12.35 -9.20 -16.52
N ILE A 120 12.80 -7.96 -16.53
CA ILE A 120 12.02 -6.79 -16.10
C ILE A 120 11.44 -6.15 -17.35
N LEU A 121 10.11 -6.04 -17.42
CA LEU A 121 9.38 -5.60 -18.57
C LEU A 121 8.67 -4.28 -18.33
N SER A 122 8.59 -3.47 -19.37
CA SER A 122 7.74 -2.27 -19.39
C SER A 122 6.26 -2.65 -19.54
N TYR A 123 5.38 -1.92 -18.86
CA TYR A 123 3.94 -2.02 -19.09
C TYR A 123 3.51 -1.46 -20.45
N ASP A 124 4.26 -0.54 -21.03
CA ASP A 124 3.84 0.19 -22.24
C ASP A 124 3.92 -0.67 -23.51
N ASP A 125 4.93 -1.53 -23.60
CA ASP A 125 5.22 -2.31 -24.83
C ASP A 125 5.60 -3.77 -24.57
N LEU A 126 5.57 -4.22 -23.31
CA LEU A 126 5.95 -5.56 -22.85
C LEU A 126 7.40 -5.96 -23.21
N LYS A 127 8.27 -4.98 -23.53
CA LYS A 127 9.67 -5.25 -23.86
C LYS A 127 10.55 -5.28 -22.61
N ASP A 128 11.72 -5.92 -22.77
CA ASP A 128 12.72 -5.96 -21.71
C ASP A 128 13.31 -4.57 -21.47
N VAL A 129 13.17 -4.12 -20.23
CA VAL A 129 13.89 -2.95 -19.70
C VAL A 129 15.27 -3.39 -19.20
N LYS A 130 15.31 -4.54 -18.53
CA LYS A 130 16.53 -5.13 -17.96
C LYS A 130 16.36 -6.62 -17.78
N SER A 131 17.47 -7.36 -17.85
CA SER A 131 17.53 -8.78 -17.48
C SER A 131 18.64 -9.01 -16.48
N PHE A 132 18.40 -9.91 -15.55
CA PHE A 132 19.41 -10.40 -14.59
C PHE A 132 19.49 -11.91 -14.68
N ASN A 133 20.70 -12.42 -14.46
CA ASN A 133 20.98 -13.83 -14.34
C ASN A 133 21.80 -14.02 -13.07
N TYR A 134 21.24 -14.70 -12.09
CA TYR A 134 21.85 -14.98 -10.80
C TYR A 134 22.33 -16.41 -10.78
N ASP A 135 23.43 -16.66 -10.04
CA ASP A 135 23.91 -18.00 -9.78
C ASP A 135 23.06 -18.73 -8.73
N GLU A 136 22.26 -17.96 -7.95
CA GLU A 136 21.37 -18.46 -6.92
C GLU A 136 19.91 -18.54 -7.46
N GLU A 137 19.11 -19.43 -6.88
CA GLU A 137 17.67 -19.53 -7.13
C GLU A 137 16.93 -18.30 -6.63
N ILE A 138 15.90 -17.85 -7.37
CA ILE A 138 15.06 -16.73 -6.96
C ILE A 138 13.96 -17.22 -6.02
N SER A 139 14.02 -16.84 -4.76
CA SER A 139 12.97 -17.13 -3.79
C SER A 139 11.79 -16.15 -3.95
N PHE A 140 12.10 -14.87 -4.15
CA PHE A 140 11.09 -13.83 -4.25
C PHE A 140 11.60 -12.57 -4.96
N ILE A 141 10.69 -11.85 -5.63
CA ILE A 141 10.94 -10.52 -6.18
C ILE A 141 10.06 -9.51 -5.47
N ASP A 142 10.65 -8.44 -5.00
CA ASP A 142 9.94 -7.35 -4.36
C ASP A 142 10.24 -6.01 -5.05
N GLU A 143 9.25 -5.11 -4.98
CA GLU A 143 9.38 -3.74 -5.43
C GLU A 143 8.84 -2.83 -4.33
N LYS A 144 9.74 -2.25 -3.54
CA LYS A 144 9.39 -1.27 -2.51
C LYS A 144 9.81 0.13 -2.94
N ASN A 145 8.90 1.07 -2.89
CA ASN A 145 9.14 2.45 -3.32
C ASN A 145 9.69 2.52 -4.77
N ALA A 146 9.12 1.72 -5.67
CA ALA A 146 9.54 1.54 -7.07
C ALA A 146 10.98 1.01 -7.25
N ARG A 147 11.55 0.36 -6.24
CA ARG A 147 12.90 -0.19 -6.24
C ARG A 147 12.88 -1.70 -6.26
N PHE A 148 13.64 -2.23 -7.19
CA PHE A 148 13.75 -3.68 -7.39
C PHE A 148 14.64 -4.31 -6.33
N THR A 149 14.17 -5.41 -5.74
CA THR A 149 14.95 -6.28 -4.86
C THR A 149 14.76 -7.73 -5.26
N ALA A 150 15.88 -8.41 -5.52
CA ALA A 150 15.91 -9.85 -5.69
C ALA A 150 16.24 -10.51 -4.34
N TRP A 151 15.41 -11.45 -3.96
CA TRP A 151 15.61 -12.31 -2.80
C TRP A 151 16.00 -13.70 -3.32
N LEU A 152 17.22 -14.08 -3.05
CA LEU A 152 17.88 -15.25 -3.64
C LEU A 152 18.16 -16.27 -2.56
N SER A 153 18.26 -17.55 -2.92
CA SER A 153 18.62 -18.64 -2.05
C SER A 153 19.65 -19.58 -2.69
N ASP A 154 20.66 -19.97 -1.94
CA ASP A 154 21.58 -21.04 -2.32
C ASP A 154 21.22 -22.40 -1.67
N GLY A 155 19.99 -22.47 -1.08
CA GLY A 155 19.48 -23.63 -0.34
C GLY A 155 19.85 -23.63 1.14
N PHE A 156 20.83 -22.83 1.57
CA PHE A 156 21.29 -22.70 2.96
C PHE A 156 21.17 -21.28 3.47
N ASN A 157 21.45 -20.30 2.63
CA ASN A 157 21.46 -18.90 2.99
C ASN A 157 20.54 -18.12 2.06
N GLU A 158 20.02 -17.03 2.58
CA GLU A 158 19.28 -16.04 1.80
C GLU A 158 20.16 -14.84 1.48
N THR A 159 20.04 -14.32 0.26
CA THR A 159 20.75 -13.12 -0.18
C THR A 159 19.74 -12.10 -0.68
N LEU A 160 19.74 -10.89 -0.12
CA LEU A 160 19.02 -9.75 -0.68
C LEU A 160 19.96 -8.94 -1.55
N ARG A 161 19.54 -8.67 -2.79
CA ARG A 161 20.19 -7.72 -3.69
C ARG A 161 19.22 -6.62 -4.07
N THR A 162 19.51 -5.40 -3.66
CA THR A 162 18.63 -4.24 -3.89
C THR A 162 19.28 -3.29 -4.90
N TYR A 163 18.47 -2.83 -5.84
CA TYR A 163 18.90 -2.02 -6.96
C TYR A 163 18.20 -0.66 -6.94
N ASP A 164 18.89 0.36 -7.46
CA ASP A 164 18.30 1.68 -7.69
C ASP A 164 17.47 1.73 -8.98
N ASP A 165 16.98 2.92 -9.31
CA ASP A 165 16.16 3.15 -10.51
C ASP A 165 16.90 2.91 -11.83
N GLU A 166 18.24 2.90 -11.82
CA GLU A 166 19.12 2.61 -12.95
C GLU A 166 19.57 1.14 -12.99
N PHE A 167 18.99 0.32 -12.11
CA PHE A 167 19.34 -1.09 -11.92
C PHE A 167 20.80 -1.32 -11.50
N THR A 168 21.41 -0.35 -10.83
CA THR A 168 22.72 -0.52 -10.17
C THR A 168 22.53 -1.14 -8.79
N GLU A 169 23.25 -2.22 -8.49
CA GLU A 169 23.21 -2.88 -7.18
C GLU A 169 23.72 -1.91 -6.10
N ARG A 170 22.89 -1.62 -5.11
CA ARG A 170 23.18 -0.73 -3.99
C ARG A 170 23.47 -1.47 -2.72
N PHE A 171 22.75 -2.55 -2.46
CA PHE A 171 22.98 -3.42 -1.31
C PHE A 171 23.02 -4.88 -1.73
N ARG A 172 23.94 -5.62 -1.10
CA ARG A 172 23.98 -7.08 -1.10
C ARG A 172 24.15 -7.54 0.33
N TYR A 173 23.16 -8.24 0.82
CA TYR A 173 23.16 -8.77 2.19
C TYR A 173 22.97 -10.28 2.15
N LYS A 174 23.95 -11.02 2.67
CA LYS A 174 23.86 -12.47 2.84
C LYS A 174 23.49 -12.77 4.28
N ALA A 175 22.31 -13.36 4.49
CA ALA A 175 21.78 -13.71 5.79
C ALA A 175 22.13 -15.16 6.15
N THR A 176 22.48 -15.36 7.42
CA THR A 176 22.62 -16.71 8.02
C THR A 176 21.31 -17.20 8.64
N ASN A 177 20.37 -16.30 8.87
CA ASN A 177 19.06 -16.58 9.43
C ASN A 177 17.98 -16.14 8.45
N PRO A 178 16.81 -16.80 8.40
CA PRO A 178 15.70 -16.42 7.53
C PRO A 178 15.33 -14.96 7.68
N ILE A 179 15.19 -14.26 6.56
CA ILE A 179 14.80 -12.87 6.51
C ILE A 179 13.27 -12.80 6.58
N LEU A 180 12.72 -11.99 7.49
CA LEU A 180 11.28 -11.76 7.61
C LEU A 180 10.80 -10.61 6.73
N THR A 181 11.53 -9.50 6.79
CA THR A 181 11.23 -8.28 6.01
C THR A 181 12.45 -7.37 6.01
N TYR A 182 12.43 -6.38 5.12
CA TYR A 182 13.49 -5.38 5.02
C TYR A 182 12.90 -4.01 4.70
N ASN A 183 13.69 -2.97 4.87
CA ASN A 183 13.41 -1.63 4.39
C ASN A 183 14.71 -0.95 3.95
N VAL A 184 14.66 -0.21 2.85
CA VAL A 184 15.79 0.58 2.33
C VAL A 184 15.40 2.04 2.39
N ASP A 185 16.28 2.89 2.91
CA ASP A 185 16.05 4.32 2.95
C ASP A 185 16.05 4.93 1.53
N LYS A 186 15.45 6.12 1.40
CA LYS A 186 15.27 6.75 0.09
C LYS A 186 16.59 7.06 -0.62
N ASP A 187 17.66 7.29 0.13
CA ASP A 187 18.96 7.70 -0.38
C ASP A 187 19.94 6.51 -0.52
N PHE A 188 19.51 5.29 -0.30
CA PHE A 188 20.35 4.06 -0.26
C PHE A 188 21.55 4.17 0.69
N LYS A 189 21.40 4.87 1.81
CA LYS A 189 22.45 5.00 2.82
C LYS A 189 22.41 3.85 3.82
N THR A 190 21.19 3.37 4.12
CA THR A 190 20.98 2.31 5.09
C THR A 190 19.93 1.32 4.60
N MET A 191 20.13 0.05 4.93
CA MET A 191 19.14 -1.00 4.85
C MET A 191 18.86 -1.53 6.26
N GLN A 192 17.60 -1.75 6.57
CA GLN A 192 17.16 -2.39 7.80
C GLN A 192 16.62 -3.76 7.45
N ILE A 193 16.97 -4.77 8.24
CA ILE A 193 16.59 -6.15 7.99
C ILE A 193 16.05 -6.74 9.29
N ALA A 194 14.91 -7.40 9.19
CA ALA A 194 14.40 -8.26 10.25
C ALA A 194 14.67 -9.71 9.90
N SER A 195 15.23 -10.46 10.83
CA SER A 195 15.46 -11.88 10.70
C SER A 195 14.86 -12.67 11.86
N PHE A 196 14.59 -13.92 11.61
CA PHE A 196 14.09 -14.88 12.58
C PHE A 196 15.21 -15.81 13.04
N ASP A 197 15.25 -16.15 14.33
CA ASP A 197 16.18 -17.14 14.86
C ASP A 197 15.51 -18.53 14.90
N PRO A 198 15.79 -19.41 13.92
CA PRO A 198 15.13 -20.71 13.82
C PRO A 198 15.59 -21.71 14.87
N PHE A 199 16.72 -21.44 15.56
CA PHE A 199 17.32 -22.35 16.55
C PHE A 199 16.96 -21.97 17.97
N SER A 200 16.21 -20.91 18.18
CA SER A 200 15.75 -20.51 19.50
C SER A 200 14.54 -21.36 19.94
N SER A 201 14.50 -21.76 21.21
CA SER A 201 13.33 -22.41 21.81
C SER A 201 12.10 -21.49 21.92
N GLU A 202 12.30 -20.20 21.79
CA GLU A 202 11.26 -19.17 21.77
C GLU A 202 11.30 -18.41 20.47
N ILE A 203 10.15 -17.83 20.07
CA ILE A 203 10.08 -16.93 18.91
C ILE A 203 10.97 -15.71 19.21
N LYS A 204 12.00 -15.51 18.36
CA LYS A 204 12.89 -14.35 18.46
C LYS A 204 13.09 -13.73 17.09
N ALA A 205 12.71 -12.45 16.96
CA ALA A 205 13.03 -11.67 15.78
C ALA A 205 14.07 -10.60 16.11
N SER A 206 15.05 -10.45 15.24
CA SER A 206 16.12 -9.48 15.38
C SER A 206 16.02 -8.42 14.30
N LEU A 207 16.12 -7.16 14.70
CA LEU A 207 16.19 -6.01 13.80
C LEU A 207 17.65 -5.56 13.67
N TYR A 208 18.16 -5.57 12.46
CA TYR A 208 19.51 -5.11 12.12
C TYR A 208 19.46 -3.85 11.28
N LYS A 209 20.50 -3.03 11.38
CA LYS A 209 20.82 -1.96 10.47
C LYS A 209 22.11 -2.30 9.73
N GLU A 210 22.05 -2.42 8.43
CA GLU A 210 23.26 -2.47 7.61
C GLU A 210 23.81 -1.06 7.43
N ILE A 211 25.04 -0.86 7.88
CA ILE A 211 25.78 0.38 7.69
C ILE A 211 26.81 0.12 6.60
N ASN A 212 26.59 0.65 5.41
CA ASN A 212 27.46 0.57 4.24
C ASN A 212 27.36 -0.72 3.41
N ARG A 213 27.79 -0.59 2.14
CA ARG A 213 27.97 -1.66 1.14
C ARG A 213 28.95 -2.77 1.58
N LYS A 214 29.52 -2.70 2.79
CA LYS A 214 30.49 -3.65 3.33
C LYS A 214 29.87 -4.78 4.14
N GLY A 215 28.53 -4.81 4.28
CA GLY A 215 27.85 -5.90 5.01
C GLY A 215 28.05 -5.87 6.53
N GLU A 216 28.44 -4.74 7.10
CA GLU A 216 28.57 -4.61 8.55
C GLU A 216 27.18 -4.50 9.18
N ASN A 217 26.76 -5.55 9.87
CA ASN A 217 25.46 -5.61 10.54
C ASN A 217 25.56 -5.09 11.95
N LYS A 218 24.73 -4.12 12.28
CA LYS A 218 24.52 -3.69 13.65
C LYS A 218 23.15 -4.16 14.14
N LEU A 219 23.15 -5.01 15.17
CA LEU A 219 21.92 -5.35 15.86
C LEU A 219 21.34 -4.07 16.51
N LEU A 220 20.09 -3.75 16.20
CA LEU A 220 19.38 -2.62 16.79
C LEU A 220 18.52 -3.06 17.97
N TYR A 221 17.72 -4.13 17.78
CA TYR A 221 16.79 -4.58 18.79
C TYR A 221 16.43 -6.06 18.61
N LYS A 222 16.07 -6.73 19.70
CA LYS A 222 15.52 -8.09 19.70
C LYS A 222 14.10 -8.08 20.24
N PHE A 223 13.18 -8.63 19.46
CA PHE A 223 11.80 -8.82 19.84
C PHE A 223 11.60 -10.27 20.31
N ASN A 224 11.35 -10.46 21.60
CA ASN A 224 11.14 -11.78 22.20
C ASN A 224 9.64 -12.13 22.19
N GLY A 225 9.31 -13.32 21.69
CA GLY A 225 7.91 -13.77 21.55
C GLY A 225 7.12 -13.05 20.47
N GLU A 226 7.80 -12.40 19.51
CA GLU A 226 7.19 -11.62 18.45
C GLU A 226 7.85 -11.86 17.10
N VAL A 227 7.08 -11.71 16.02
CA VAL A 227 7.55 -11.80 14.64
C VAL A 227 7.41 -10.42 13.98
N ILE A 228 8.50 -9.90 13.41
CA ILE A 228 8.48 -8.62 12.71
C ILE A 228 7.86 -8.82 11.32
N ALA A 229 6.75 -8.12 11.05
CA ALA A 229 6.04 -8.16 9.78
C ALA A 229 6.33 -6.96 8.87
N PHE A 230 6.70 -5.82 9.46
CA PHE A 230 6.90 -4.59 8.71
C PHE A 230 7.99 -3.72 9.32
N ILE A 231 8.76 -3.06 8.46
CA ILE A 231 9.72 -2.02 8.82
C ILE A 231 9.44 -0.81 7.92
N GLY A 232 9.37 0.37 8.51
CA GLY A 232 9.17 1.63 7.80
C GLY A 232 9.78 2.81 8.54
N GLU A 233 9.50 4.01 8.04
CA GLU A 233 9.97 5.25 8.65
C GLU A 233 8.89 6.32 8.64
N LEU A 234 8.76 7.04 9.75
CA LEU A 234 7.88 8.20 9.90
C LEU A 234 8.63 9.34 10.59
N LYS A 235 8.84 10.46 9.88
CA LYS A 235 9.50 11.67 10.40
C LYS A 235 10.82 11.39 11.13
N GLY A 236 11.66 10.52 10.58
CA GLY A 236 12.96 10.15 11.14
C GLY A 236 12.92 9.09 12.25
N MET A 237 11.74 8.64 12.67
CA MET A 237 11.60 7.49 13.56
C MET A 237 11.40 6.21 12.76
N LYS A 238 12.03 5.13 13.20
CA LYS A 238 11.75 3.80 12.66
C LYS A 238 10.44 3.28 13.20
N LEU A 239 9.66 2.69 12.31
CA LEU A 239 8.45 1.96 12.64
C LEU A 239 8.69 0.48 12.45
N VAL A 240 8.42 -0.31 13.46
CA VAL A 240 8.48 -1.76 13.41
C VAL A 240 7.13 -2.30 13.83
N ALA A 241 6.43 -2.99 12.93
CA ALA A 241 5.21 -3.69 13.27
C ALA A 241 5.49 -5.18 13.42
N THR A 242 4.99 -5.75 14.50
CA THR A 242 5.08 -7.17 14.82
C THR A 242 3.69 -7.80 14.81
N ASN A 243 3.60 -9.07 15.14
CA ASN A 243 2.31 -9.72 15.35
C ASN A 243 1.56 -9.27 16.64
N LYS A 244 2.15 -8.40 17.47
CA LYS A 244 1.55 -7.94 18.74
C LYS A 244 1.42 -6.43 18.87
N GLY A 245 2.09 -5.64 18.04
CA GLY A 245 2.05 -4.19 18.14
C GLY A 245 2.92 -3.47 17.12
N ILE A 246 2.74 -2.16 17.05
CA ILE A 246 3.61 -1.25 16.31
C ILE A 246 4.46 -0.45 17.29
N TYR A 247 5.76 -0.39 17.00
CA TYR A 247 6.79 0.21 17.82
C TYR A 247 7.43 1.37 17.05
N TYR A 248 7.50 2.51 17.71
CA TYR A 248 8.19 3.70 17.22
C TYR A 248 9.54 3.76 17.91
N MET A 249 10.60 3.70 17.13
CA MET A 249 11.96 3.59 17.64
C MET A 249 12.81 4.77 17.23
N GLN A 250 13.57 5.27 18.18
CA GLN A 250 14.66 6.19 17.96
C GLN A 250 15.97 5.46 18.21
N GLU A 251 16.81 5.35 17.19
CA GLU A 251 18.01 4.49 17.20
C GLU A 251 17.67 3.03 17.57
N SER A 252 18.05 2.59 18.78
CA SER A 252 17.79 1.24 19.30
C SER A 252 16.79 1.21 20.47
N SER A 253 16.13 2.35 20.76
CA SER A 253 15.17 2.46 21.87
C SER A 253 13.75 2.59 21.37
N ILE A 254 12.81 1.89 22.00
CA ILE A 254 11.38 2.08 21.77
C ILE A 254 10.94 3.33 22.53
N VAL A 255 10.38 4.30 21.81
CA VAL A 255 9.90 5.57 22.36
C VAL A 255 8.39 5.52 22.60
N PHE A 256 7.64 4.99 21.61
CA PHE A 256 6.21 4.82 21.69
C PHE A 256 5.82 3.44 21.17
N LYS A 257 4.69 2.93 21.63
CA LYS A 257 4.10 1.68 21.12
C LYS A 257 2.57 1.76 21.11
N LYS A 258 1.96 0.99 20.21
CA LYS A 258 0.54 0.70 20.21
C LYS A 258 0.35 -0.80 20.04
N GLU A 259 -0.35 -1.44 20.95
CA GLU A 259 -0.64 -2.88 20.93
C GLU A 259 -1.91 -3.18 20.14
N TYR A 260 -1.95 -4.35 19.54
CA TYR A 260 -3.09 -4.97 18.86
C TYR A 260 -2.94 -6.50 18.90
N ASN A 261 -4.00 -7.25 18.52
CA ASN A 261 -3.93 -8.72 18.50
C ASN A 261 -3.56 -9.26 17.13
N THR A 262 -4.09 -8.67 16.04
CA THR A 262 -3.90 -9.17 14.69
C THR A 262 -3.60 -8.04 13.73
N LEU A 263 -2.39 -8.03 13.16
CA LEU A 263 -2.03 -7.13 12.06
C LEU A 263 -2.55 -7.71 10.75
N LYS A 264 -3.22 -6.89 9.95
CA LYS A 264 -3.69 -7.23 8.61
C LYS A 264 -2.94 -6.45 7.54
N ASP A 265 -2.83 -5.12 7.73
CA ASP A 265 -2.15 -4.27 6.77
C ASP A 265 -1.66 -2.97 7.42
N ILE A 266 -0.66 -2.33 6.80
CA ILE A 266 -0.09 -1.08 7.28
C ILE A 266 0.37 -0.21 6.12
N VAL A 267 -0.01 1.07 6.14
CA VAL A 267 0.43 2.06 5.16
C VAL A 267 0.90 3.32 5.88
N ILE A 268 2.06 3.83 5.48
CA ILE A 268 2.56 5.14 5.93
C ILE A 268 2.28 6.16 4.83
N SER A 269 1.49 7.15 5.14
CA SER A 269 1.13 8.21 4.17
C SER A 269 0.87 9.54 4.88
N SER A 270 1.26 10.64 4.23
CA SER A 270 0.96 12.01 4.69
C SER A 270 1.35 12.26 6.15
N GLY A 271 2.47 11.67 6.61
CA GLY A 271 2.98 11.84 7.97
C GLY A 271 2.14 11.12 9.05
N LYS A 272 1.35 10.14 8.68
CA LYS A 272 0.52 9.28 9.55
C LYS A 272 0.75 7.81 9.24
N VAL A 273 0.40 6.95 10.19
CA VAL A 273 0.33 5.51 10.02
C VAL A 273 -1.13 5.10 9.94
N TYR A 274 -1.49 4.40 8.90
CA TYR A 274 -2.79 3.76 8.71
C TYR A 274 -2.61 2.28 9.00
N LEU A 275 -3.18 1.83 10.09
CA LEU A 275 -2.99 0.48 10.64
C LEU A 275 -4.31 -0.28 10.60
N LEU A 276 -4.38 -1.31 9.77
CA LEU A 276 -5.51 -2.22 9.73
C LEU A 276 -5.23 -3.41 10.65
N CYS A 277 -5.93 -3.46 11.76
CA CYS A 277 -5.77 -4.51 12.77
C CYS A 277 -7.08 -4.74 13.52
N ASP A 278 -7.30 -5.94 14.03
CA ASP A 278 -8.45 -6.29 14.88
C ASP A 278 -9.82 -5.86 14.30
N ASP A 279 -9.99 -5.96 12.96
CA ASP A 279 -11.17 -5.45 12.22
C ASP A 279 -11.41 -3.93 12.39
N LYS A 280 -10.34 -3.19 12.60
CA LYS A 280 -10.35 -1.75 12.73
C LYS A 280 -9.27 -1.12 11.87
N LEU A 281 -9.59 0.05 11.31
CA LEU A 281 -8.59 0.97 10.78
C LEU A 281 -8.29 2.02 11.83
N MET A 282 -7.08 2.05 12.33
CA MET A 282 -6.56 3.11 13.20
C MET A 282 -5.63 4.03 12.42
N VAL A 283 -5.83 5.33 12.57
CA VAL A 283 -4.92 6.36 12.05
C VAL A 283 -4.08 6.89 13.21
N LEU A 284 -2.78 6.67 13.17
CA LEU A 284 -1.87 7.05 14.24
C LEU A 284 -0.97 8.23 13.81
N ASN A 285 -0.64 9.09 14.76
CA ASN A 285 0.36 10.12 14.58
C ASN A 285 1.79 9.59 14.88
N ASP A 286 2.76 10.51 14.89
CA ASP A 286 4.16 10.23 15.17
C ASP A 286 4.48 9.91 16.65
N LYS A 287 3.47 9.95 17.54
CA LYS A 287 3.57 9.55 18.94
C LYS A 287 2.76 8.28 19.28
N ALA A 288 2.32 7.55 18.26
CA ALA A 288 1.43 6.39 18.38
C ALA A 288 0.05 6.71 19.00
N GLU A 289 -0.36 8.00 19.02
CA GLU A 289 -1.69 8.41 19.47
C GLU A 289 -2.70 8.17 18.35
N VAL A 290 -3.87 7.64 18.72
CA VAL A 290 -4.96 7.39 17.77
C VAL A 290 -5.64 8.72 17.43
N LEU A 291 -5.58 9.11 16.16
CA LEU A 291 -6.26 10.29 15.62
C LEU A 291 -7.69 9.96 15.18
N GLU A 292 -7.86 8.79 14.57
CA GLU A 292 -9.12 8.32 14.00
C GLU A 292 -9.18 6.79 14.17
N GLU A 293 -10.37 6.26 14.42
CA GLU A 293 -10.62 4.82 14.49
C GLU A 293 -11.93 4.48 13.77
N HIS A 294 -11.90 3.48 12.89
CA HIS A 294 -13.07 2.97 12.17
C HIS A 294 -13.16 1.47 12.39
N SER A 295 -14.25 0.99 12.96
CA SER A 295 -14.52 -0.43 13.17
C SER A 295 -15.35 -0.98 12.03
N PHE A 296 -15.08 -2.22 11.60
CA PHE A 296 -15.79 -2.93 10.54
C PHE A 296 -16.53 -4.13 11.13
N ASN A 297 -17.69 -4.45 10.55
CA ASN A 297 -18.51 -5.58 11.02
C ASN A 297 -18.06 -6.91 10.42
N GLN A 298 -17.16 -6.89 9.45
CA GLN A 298 -16.67 -8.06 8.73
C GLN A 298 -15.15 -8.13 8.76
N ASN A 299 -14.63 -9.34 8.50
CA ASN A 299 -13.21 -9.59 8.41
C ASN A 299 -12.58 -8.85 7.22
N VAL A 300 -12.14 -7.62 7.44
CA VAL A 300 -11.41 -6.83 6.45
C VAL A 300 -10.03 -7.42 6.19
N ARG A 301 -9.54 -7.33 4.94
CA ARG A 301 -8.33 -8.01 4.49
C ARG A 301 -7.16 -7.07 4.24
N SER A 302 -7.40 -5.94 3.59
CA SER A 302 -6.32 -5.05 3.16
C SER A 302 -6.78 -3.60 3.03
N LEU A 303 -5.78 -2.72 2.93
CA LEU A 303 -5.89 -1.27 2.87
C LEU A 303 -5.22 -0.76 1.59
N LEU A 304 -5.99 -0.12 0.73
CA LEU A 304 -5.52 0.44 -0.53
C LEU A 304 -5.59 1.96 -0.50
N LYS A 305 -4.50 2.63 -0.83
CA LYS A 305 -4.48 4.09 -0.94
C LYS A 305 -5.18 4.52 -2.24
N TYR A 306 -6.16 5.41 -2.11
CA TYR A 306 -6.88 6.01 -3.23
C TYR A 306 -6.93 7.53 -3.06
N LYS A 307 -6.15 8.27 -3.85
CA LYS A 307 -6.00 9.74 -3.74
C LYS A 307 -5.61 10.15 -2.30
N ASP A 308 -6.44 10.96 -1.65
CA ASP A 308 -6.26 11.38 -0.26
C ASP A 308 -6.99 10.48 0.75
N ASP A 309 -7.70 9.45 0.26
CA ASP A 309 -8.46 8.50 1.05
C ASP A 309 -7.85 7.10 1.02
N PHE A 310 -8.52 6.17 1.70
CA PHE A 310 -8.21 4.76 1.69
C PHE A 310 -9.45 3.96 1.35
N ILE A 311 -9.25 2.88 0.62
CA ILE A 311 -10.24 1.84 0.40
C ILE A 311 -9.83 0.64 1.24
N VAL A 312 -10.75 0.15 2.06
CA VAL A 312 -10.61 -1.09 2.81
C VAL A 312 -11.54 -2.12 2.20
N TYR A 313 -11.14 -3.36 2.10
CA TYR A 313 -12.03 -4.40 1.59
C TYR A 313 -12.00 -5.67 2.43
N SER A 314 -13.11 -6.36 2.41
CA SER A 314 -13.30 -7.69 2.98
C SER A 314 -13.41 -8.74 1.87
N GLU A 315 -14.02 -9.86 2.17
CA GLU A 315 -14.28 -10.91 1.19
C GLU A 315 -15.29 -10.49 0.11
N ARG A 316 -16.30 -9.70 0.47
CA ARG A 316 -17.39 -9.30 -0.45
C ARG A 316 -17.67 -7.80 -0.48
N GLU A 317 -17.02 -7.03 0.36
CA GLU A 317 -17.38 -5.64 0.54
C GLU A 317 -16.17 -4.72 0.36
N VAL A 318 -16.44 -3.57 -0.21
CA VAL A 318 -15.48 -2.47 -0.37
C VAL A 318 -15.98 -1.30 0.46
N TYR A 319 -15.10 -0.75 1.29
CA TYR A 319 -15.40 0.33 2.22
C TYR A 319 -14.55 1.55 1.93
N ILE A 320 -15.13 2.74 2.13
CA ILE A 320 -14.37 3.98 2.30
C ILE A 320 -14.62 4.48 3.72
N PRO A 321 -13.59 4.53 4.59
CA PRO A 321 -13.71 5.08 5.91
C PRO A 321 -14.06 6.58 5.85
N SER A 322 -15.03 7.00 6.65
CA SER A 322 -15.37 8.40 6.89
C SER A 322 -15.45 8.61 8.39
N LYS A 323 -15.33 9.86 8.86
CA LYS A 323 -15.08 10.24 10.25
C LYS A 323 -15.85 9.44 11.32
N ASP A 324 -17.14 9.19 11.11
CA ASP A 324 -17.99 8.45 12.07
C ASP A 324 -18.69 7.24 11.43
N LYS A 325 -18.45 6.99 10.15
CA LYS A 325 -19.10 5.94 9.37
C LYS A 325 -18.16 5.46 8.26
N TYR A 326 -18.48 4.36 7.66
CA TYR A 326 -17.88 3.90 6.40
C TYR A 326 -18.99 3.66 5.38
N TYR A 327 -18.68 3.91 4.12
CA TYR A 327 -19.56 3.61 3.01
C TYR A 327 -19.17 2.29 2.40
N MET A 328 -20.16 1.45 2.22
CA MET A 328 -20.00 0.07 1.82
C MET A 328 -20.66 -0.17 0.46
N LYS A 329 -20.00 -0.94 -0.37
CA LYS A 329 -20.59 -1.61 -1.53
C LYS A 329 -20.45 -3.10 -1.31
N ASP A 330 -21.58 -3.79 -1.16
CA ASP A 330 -21.66 -5.24 -1.17
C ASP A 330 -21.57 -5.73 -2.64
N LEU A 331 -20.67 -6.65 -2.87
CA LEU A 331 -20.48 -7.33 -4.14
C LEU A 331 -20.99 -8.76 -3.99
N GLN A 332 -21.73 -9.23 -4.95
CA GLN A 332 -22.31 -10.59 -4.88
C GLN A 332 -21.26 -11.71 -5.06
N GLU A 333 -20.02 -11.35 -5.40
CA GLU A 333 -18.91 -12.26 -5.66
C GLU A 333 -17.79 -12.10 -4.62
N ASP A 334 -17.09 -13.19 -4.34
CA ASP A 334 -15.96 -13.17 -3.42
C ASP A 334 -14.77 -12.45 -4.05
N ILE A 335 -14.27 -11.43 -3.36
CA ILE A 335 -13.14 -10.63 -3.80
C ILE A 335 -11.84 -11.40 -3.55
N ARG A 336 -11.14 -11.72 -4.62
CA ARG A 336 -9.82 -12.33 -4.59
C ARG A 336 -8.70 -11.30 -4.53
N ASN A 337 -8.84 -10.23 -5.31
CA ASN A 337 -7.91 -9.11 -5.34
C ASN A 337 -8.58 -7.83 -5.84
N ILE A 338 -7.97 -6.68 -5.53
CA ILE A 338 -8.41 -5.38 -6.01
C ILE A 338 -7.20 -4.60 -6.55
N PHE A 339 -7.39 -3.96 -7.71
CA PHE A 339 -6.43 -3.03 -8.29
C PHE A 339 -7.06 -1.66 -8.44
N LEU A 340 -6.32 -0.64 -8.04
CA LEU A 340 -6.74 0.75 -8.18
C LEU A 340 -6.00 1.42 -9.33
N SER A 341 -6.72 2.19 -10.11
CA SER A 341 -6.16 3.07 -11.13
C SER A 341 -6.94 4.37 -11.10
N LYS A 342 -6.28 5.50 -11.27
CA LYS A 342 -6.80 6.89 -11.22
C LYS A 342 -8.24 7.07 -10.71
N ASP A 343 -9.26 6.74 -11.53
CA ASP A 343 -10.68 6.91 -11.24
C ASP A 343 -11.46 5.60 -11.37
N SER A 344 -10.78 4.46 -11.34
CA SER A 344 -11.37 3.14 -11.50
C SER A 344 -10.77 2.12 -10.53
N ILE A 345 -11.56 1.10 -10.24
CA ILE A 345 -11.22 -0.05 -9.44
C ILE A 345 -11.52 -1.31 -10.24
N ALA A 346 -10.55 -2.18 -10.34
CA ALA A 346 -10.77 -3.52 -10.87
C ALA A 346 -10.86 -4.50 -9.71
N ILE A 347 -11.95 -5.22 -9.65
CA ILE A 347 -12.23 -6.24 -8.66
C ILE A 347 -12.10 -7.59 -9.34
N VAL A 348 -11.26 -8.44 -8.80
CA VAL A 348 -11.00 -9.78 -9.29
C VAL A 348 -11.68 -10.77 -8.36
N SER A 349 -12.59 -11.57 -8.91
CA SER A 349 -13.14 -12.77 -8.29
C SER A 349 -12.49 -14.03 -8.84
N ASP A 350 -12.95 -15.20 -8.45
CA ASP A 350 -12.45 -16.47 -9.01
C ASP A 350 -12.82 -16.64 -10.49
N GLU A 351 -13.91 -16.05 -10.94
CA GLU A 351 -14.44 -16.23 -12.29
C GLU A 351 -14.29 -14.99 -13.17
N ASN A 352 -14.13 -13.80 -12.59
CA ASN A 352 -14.22 -12.56 -13.33
C ASN A 352 -13.20 -11.51 -12.87
N ILE A 353 -12.80 -10.62 -13.80
CA ILE A 353 -12.35 -9.28 -13.49
C ILE A 353 -13.45 -8.30 -13.89
N THR A 354 -13.90 -7.50 -12.93
CA THR A 354 -14.91 -6.46 -13.17
C THR A 354 -14.34 -5.09 -12.83
N ILE A 355 -14.43 -4.16 -13.78
CA ILE A 355 -13.92 -2.80 -13.65
C ILE A 355 -15.07 -1.85 -13.39
N TYR A 356 -14.92 -1.02 -12.36
CA TYR A 356 -15.89 0.01 -11.98
C TYR A 356 -15.24 1.38 -12.02
N SER A 357 -16.00 2.40 -12.39
CA SER A 357 -15.63 3.78 -12.06
C SER A 357 -15.85 4.05 -10.58
N ILE A 358 -14.95 4.83 -9.98
CA ILE A 358 -15.05 5.24 -8.58
C ILE A 358 -15.53 6.68 -8.53
N ASN A 359 -16.69 6.90 -7.92
CA ASN A 359 -17.21 8.22 -7.61
C ASN A 359 -17.36 8.33 -6.09
N ILE A 360 -16.61 9.26 -5.49
CA ILE A 360 -16.72 9.64 -4.08
C ILE A 360 -17.31 11.05 -4.06
N LYS A 361 -18.55 11.17 -3.59
CA LYS A 361 -19.26 12.45 -3.47
C LYS A 361 -19.36 12.91 -2.04
#